data_97cb01f9be25e89133b3b32d4e08a107
#
_entry.id   97cb01f9be25e89133b3b32d4e08a107
#
_cell.length_a   1.000
_cell.length_b   1.000
_cell.length_c   1.000
_cell.angle_alpha   90.00
_cell.angle_beta   90.00
_cell.angle_gamma   90.00
#
_symmetry.space_group_name_H-M   'P 1'
#
loop_
_entity.id
_entity.type
_entity.pdbx_description
1 polymer ?
#
loop_
_entity_poly.entity_id
_entity_poly.type
_entity_poly.pdbx_seq_one_letter_code
_entity_poly.pdbx_strand_id
1 'polypeptide(L)'
;MKRALLVLTVISILVVGCQPDSGSENAGVQDDGTLNISLSQTTRTSLGAGDDKGLYPTYWSIGDQVVVNGELSDKVSADEHNKSTAEFEFPESDITAPYSVTYPYCSLTSAEKTYVEFPATQEFVNGTISPNSAPMCGYAESGKEISLQHLSAILHIPIKAEYSKSVNLKEVVVTSTSGAKLSGVFKVDCQNATIYSTNSCKSTLTYTFPTNFSLLAAEISDLYISVPAGEIGDCIFEFVEVSGDKMTATWSPSEALPRGVVQEFNVICYERGAQCELELRDATVPAFKKYASADEIKIVSFNVRTTLTESNGITWDSRKEACLQILKDHMPALIGVQEAKYSHHWTYLKEQLADEYSGFGVNRDTGKESGSGETMGILYNRSVLQKLDGGTFWLSETPDVPSKGFGANYYRCATWGIFKHRATGKKICYINTHLDHQSALAQVEGMKIISRFFQTYRKDHLLFLSADFNMSSENEAMDVVEPYMHNAREVAPEGLTDYNTTYNAYTESKYAIIDHIYCSNYLKVVEYHTINEQYNNTVYCSDHYPIYSVIGLE
;
A
#
# COMPACT_ATOMS: atom_id res chain seq x y z
N MET A 1 8.18 43.89 -25.92
CA MET A 1 7.55 44.80 -24.95
C MET A 1 6.07 44.44 -24.77
N LYS A 2 5.71 43.74 -23.74
CA LYS A 2 4.38 43.76 -23.09
C LYS A 2 4.56 43.09 -21.73
N ARG A 3 4.48 43.85 -20.67
CA ARG A 3 4.57 43.48 -19.26
C ARG A 3 3.29 42.74 -18.87
N ALA A 4 3.40 41.57 -18.28
CA ALA A 4 2.29 40.91 -17.56
C ALA A 4 2.32 41.32 -16.10
N LEU A 5 1.18 41.81 -15.65
CA LEU A 5 0.90 42.37 -14.32
C LEU A 5 0.54 41.19 -13.39
N LEU A 6 1.31 41.02 -12.34
CA LEU A 6 1.02 40.07 -11.27
C LEU A 6 0.05 40.73 -10.29
N VAL A 7 -1.17 40.21 -10.17
CA VAL A 7 -2.16 40.67 -9.18
C VAL A 7 -2.01 39.78 -7.94
N LEU A 8 -1.48 40.37 -6.87
CA LEU A 8 -1.53 39.81 -5.51
C LEU A 8 -2.90 40.11 -4.90
N THR A 9 -3.69 39.09 -4.64
CA THR A 9 -4.92 39.24 -3.85
C THR A 9 -4.60 39.03 -2.38
N VAL A 10 -4.58 40.11 -1.61
CA VAL A 10 -4.49 40.08 -0.15
C VAL A 10 -5.89 39.80 0.40
N ILE A 11 -6.10 38.67 1.06
CA ILE A 11 -7.33 38.41 1.81
C ILE A 11 -7.12 38.93 3.24
N SER A 12 -7.80 40.03 3.57
CA SER A 12 -7.85 40.56 4.93
C SER A 12 -8.89 39.78 5.74
N ILE A 13 -8.45 39.09 6.77
CA ILE A 13 -9.33 38.47 7.76
C ILE A 13 -9.69 39.54 8.79
N LEU A 14 -10.97 39.86 8.87
CA LEU A 14 -11.53 40.70 9.94
C LEU A 14 -11.50 39.93 11.26
N VAL A 15 -10.70 40.37 12.20
CA VAL A 15 -10.79 39.95 13.60
C VAL A 15 -11.89 40.77 14.26
N VAL A 16 -12.99 40.11 14.62
CA VAL A 16 -14.01 40.72 15.47
C VAL A 16 -13.55 40.57 16.91
N GLY A 17 -13.11 41.67 17.50
CA GLY A 17 -12.76 41.71 18.90
C GLY A 17 -14.02 41.71 19.77
N CYS A 18 -14.16 40.75 20.67
CA CYS A 18 -15.05 40.88 21.84
C CYS A 18 -14.27 41.50 22.98
N GLN A 19 -14.80 42.59 23.52
CA GLN A 19 -14.31 43.20 24.77
C GLN A 19 -14.70 42.31 25.95
N PRO A 20 -13.85 42.18 26.99
CA PRO A 20 -14.21 41.46 28.19
C PRO A 20 -15.11 42.27 29.10
N ASP A 21 -16.19 41.68 29.50
CA ASP A 21 -17.05 42.18 30.59
C ASP A 21 -16.35 41.92 31.93
N SER A 22 -16.28 42.96 32.74
CA SER A 22 -15.64 42.91 34.05
C SER A 22 -16.59 42.40 35.11
N GLY A 23 -16.16 41.37 35.82
CA GLY A 23 -16.59 41.10 37.19
C GLY A 23 -17.31 39.80 37.47
N SER A 24 -16.57 38.81 37.95
CA SER A 24 -16.98 38.01 39.11
C SER A 24 -15.80 37.20 39.64
N GLU A 25 -15.80 37.05 40.92
CA GLU A 25 -14.78 36.57 41.84
C GLU A 25 -14.12 35.24 41.50
N ASN A 26 -12.82 35.14 41.86
CA ASN A 26 -11.99 33.99 41.91
C ASN A 26 -12.64 32.83 42.70
N ALA A 27 -13.14 31.80 42.01
CA ALA A 27 -13.01 30.46 42.47
C ALA A 27 -11.73 29.92 41.78
N GLY A 28 -10.69 29.65 42.56
CA GLY A 28 -9.45 29.04 42.07
C GLY A 28 -9.80 27.71 41.39
N VAL A 29 -9.71 27.69 40.06
CA VAL A 29 -9.64 26.44 39.32
C VAL A 29 -8.27 25.87 39.68
N GLN A 30 -8.24 24.83 40.48
CA GLN A 30 -7.05 24.01 40.69
C GLN A 30 -6.63 23.59 39.28
N ASP A 31 -5.42 23.90 38.89
CA ASP A 31 -4.81 23.40 37.65
C ASP A 31 -4.75 21.88 37.80
N ASP A 32 -5.47 21.14 36.96
CA ASP A 32 -5.60 19.69 37.06
C ASP A 32 -4.34 18.92 36.64
N GLY A 33 -3.27 19.64 36.26
CA GLY A 33 -2.01 19.04 35.85
C GLY A 33 -2.04 18.30 34.52
N THR A 34 -3.13 18.40 33.75
CA THR A 34 -3.30 17.73 32.46
C THR A 34 -2.66 18.51 31.33
N LEU A 35 -1.92 17.83 30.44
CA LEU A 35 -1.37 18.37 29.20
C LEU A 35 -1.92 17.63 28.00
N ASN A 36 -2.33 18.38 26.97
CA ASN A 36 -2.73 17.83 25.66
C ASN A 36 -1.51 17.72 24.74
N ILE A 37 -1.11 16.51 24.42
CA ILE A 37 0.06 16.26 23.59
C ILE A 37 -0.36 15.64 22.25
N SER A 38 -0.10 16.37 21.18
CA SER A 38 -0.36 15.95 19.81
C SER A 38 0.91 15.48 19.11
N LEU A 39 0.75 14.50 18.25
CA LEU A 39 1.77 14.07 17.31
C LEU A 39 1.64 14.92 16.04
N SER A 40 2.73 15.52 15.57
CA SER A 40 2.72 16.25 14.30
C SER A 40 2.39 15.26 13.15
N GLN A 41 1.79 15.74 12.06
CA GLN A 41 1.29 14.89 10.95
C GLN A 41 2.35 14.00 10.26
N THR A 42 3.59 14.06 10.68
CA THR A 42 4.73 13.34 10.10
C THR A 42 5.33 12.30 11.05
N THR A 43 4.65 11.90 12.12
CA THR A 43 5.28 11.16 13.23
C THR A 43 4.45 9.97 13.71
N ARG A 44 5.09 8.93 14.31
CA ARG A 44 4.42 7.70 14.73
C ARG A 44 5.02 6.99 15.93
N THR A 45 4.11 6.38 16.72
CA THR A 45 4.40 5.20 17.54
C THR A 45 4.10 3.90 16.77
N SER A 46 3.20 3.93 15.78
CA SER A 46 2.98 2.87 14.76
C SER A 46 2.74 3.48 13.38
N LEU A 47 3.33 2.98 12.27
CA LEU A 47 3.18 3.53 10.92
C LEU A 47 1.80 3.21 10.29
N GLY A 48 0.91 4.19 9.80
CA GLY A 48 -0.22 4.03 8.90
C GLY A 48 0.23 3.94 7.44
N ALA A 49 -0.67 4.01 6.51
CA ALA A 49 -0.33 4.16 5.10
C ALA A 49 0.30 5.54 4.86
N GLY A 50 1.42 5.61 4.16
CA GLY A 50 2.04 6.87 3.75
C GLY A 50 1.18 7.64 2.76
N ASP A 51 1.35 8.96 2.70
CA ASP A 51 0.76 9.80 1.66
C ASP A 51 1.70 9.95 0.46
N ASP A 52 1.27 10.69 -0.56
CA ASP A 52 2.01 10.92 -1.82
C ASP A 52 3.36 11.65 -1.63
N LYS A 53 3.64 12.13 -0.41
CA LYS A 53 4.89 12.80 -0.04
C LYS A 53 5.79 11.94 0.85
N GLY A 54 5.45 10.66 1.05
CA GLY A 54 6.17 9.77 1.97
C GLY A 54 5.93 10.12 3.43
N LEU A 55 4.85 10.86 3.73
CA LEU A 55 4.46 11.21 5.09
C LEU A 55 3.48 10.14 5.61
N TYR A 56 3.80 9.60 6.76
CA TYR A 56 3.01 8.55 7.39
C TYR A 56 2.28 9.11 8.63
N PRO A 57 0.95 9.00 8.76
CA PRO A 57 0.22 9.49 9.93
C PRO A 57 0.61 8.72 11.19
N THR A 58 0.59 9.38 12.32
CA THR A 58 1.02 8.85 13.62
C THR A 58 -0.10 8.77 14.61
N TYR A 59 -0.08 7.73 15.43
CA TYR A 59 -1.10 7.48 16.43
C TYR A 59 -0.47 6.97 17.73
N TRP A 60 -1.04 7.36 18.87
CA TRP A 60 -0.67 6.85 20.18
C TRP A 60 -1.04 5.37 20.34
N SER A 61 -0.19 4.63 21.02
CA SER A 61 -0.43 3.22 21.37
C SER A 61 -0.76 3.09 22.86
N ILE A 62 -1.58 2.08 23.20
CA ILE A 62 -1.89 1.80 24.61
C ILE A 62 -0.60 1.58 25.41
N GLY A 63 -0.47 2.30 26.50
CA GLY A 63 0.68 2.19 27.39
C GLY A 63 1.86 3.12 27.05
N ASP A 64 1.77 3.91 25.98
CA ASP A 64 2.75 4.98 25.72
C ASP A 64 2.77 5.98 26.89
N GLN A 65 3.96 6.51 27.17
CA GLN A 65 4.20 7.52 28.20
C GLN A 65 5.16 8.57 27.68
N VAL A 66 4.98 9.80 28.10
CA VAL A 66 5.89 10.91 27.80
C VAL A 66 6.63 11.36 29.06
N VAL A 67 7.75 12.04 28.87
CA VAL A 67 8.44 12.72 29.97
C VAL A 67 8.34 14.22 29.74
N VAL A 68 7.86 14.95 30.74
CA VAL A 68 7.75 16.41 30.72
C VAL A 68 8.58 17.00 31.87
N ASN A 69 9.56 17.83 31.56
CA ASN A 69 10.46 18.46 32.53
C ASN A 69 11.11 17.45 33.51
N GLY A 70 11.32 16.21 33.06
CA GLY A 70 11.89 15.13 33.87
C GLY A 70 10.89 14.21 34.57
N GLU A 71 9.61 14.56 34.56
CA GLU A 71 8.54 13.81 35.19
C GLU A 71 7.85 12.90 34.17
N LEU A 72 7.54 11.66 34.57
CA LEU A 72 6.90 10.66 33.73
C LEU A 72 5.36 10.79 33.84
N SER A 73 4.68 10.81 32.69
CA SER A 73 3.21 10.80 32.64
C SER A 73 2.60 9.46 33.08
N ASP A 74 1.32 9.45 33.29
CA ASP A 74 0.49 8.26 33.19
C ASP A 74 0.56 7.62 31.78
N LYS A 75 -0.15 6.50 31.60
CA LYS A 75 -0.13 5.72 30.35
C LYS A 75 -1.31 6.08 29.47
N VAL A 76 -1.06 6.17 28.16
CA VAL A 76 -2.13 6.25 27.15
C VAL A 76 -3.14 5.11 27.36
N SER A 77 -4.39 5.49 27.48
CA SER A 77 -5.53 4.60 27.72
C SER A 77 -6.03 3.94 26.42
N ALA A 78 -6.98 3.00 26.57
CA ALA A 78 -7.62 2.36 25.42
C ALA A 78 -8.46 3.34 24.59
N ASP A 79 -9.01 4.38 25.22
CA ASP A 79 -9.85 5.38 24.55
C ASP A 79 -9.02 6.37 23.70
N GLU A 80 -7.73 6.48 23.96
CA GLU A 80 -6.79 7.35 23.22
C GLU A 80 -5.98 6.58 22.19
N HIS A 81 -6.06 5.26 22.19
CA HIS A 81 -5.41 4.41 21.21
C HIS A 81 -5.84 4.76 19.77
N ASN A 82 -4.88 4.82 18.85
CA ASN A 82 -5.07 5.21 17.45
C ASN A 82 -5.54 6.67 17.23
N LYS A 83 -5.37 7.54 18.23
CA LYS A 83 -5.55 9.00 18.06
C LYS A 83 -4.20 9.70 17.86
N SER A 84 -4.20 10.82 17.17
CA SER A 84 -3.02 11.69 17.00
C SER A 84 -2.78 12.61 18.20
N THR A 85 -3.75 12.74 19.10
CA THR A 85 -3.68 13.54 20.33
C THR A 85 -4.10 12.69 21.51
N ALA A 86 -3.38 12.82 22.63
CA ALA A 86 -3.71 12.21 23.90
C ALA A 86 -3.57 13.22 25.04
N GLU A 87 -4.34 13.02 26.09
CA GLU A 87 -4.25 13.76 27.35
C GLU A 87 -3.32 12.99 28.30
N PHE A 88 -2.39 13.72 28.94
CA PHE A 88 -1.43 13.14 29.88
C PHE A 88 -1.56 13.83 31.23
N GLU A 89 -1.74 13.03 32.27
CA GLU A 89 -1.75 13.47 33.67
C GLU A 89 -0.41 13.19 34.35
N PHE A 90 -0.09 14.02 35.33
CA PHE A 90 1.14 13.93 36.14
C PHE A 90 0.77 13.98 37.61
N PRO A 91 0.26 12.86 38.17
CA PRO A 91 -0.44 12.83 39.46
C PRO A 91 0.44 13.13 40.68
N GLU A 92 1.79 13.07 40.53
CA GLU A 92 2.72 13.27 41.62
C GLU A 92 3.55 14.56 41.55
N SER A 93 3.31 15.43 40.51
CA SER A 93 4.21 16.57 40.22
C SER A 93 3.45 17.84 39.78
N ASP A 94 3.85 18.97 40.37
CA ASP A 94 3.48 20.30 39.89
C ASP A 94 4.35 20.69 38.69
N ILE A 95 4.00 20.24 37.48
CA ILE A 95 4.73 20.58 36.27
C ILE A 95 4.34 22.00 35.82
N THR A 96 5.36 22.86 35.63
CA THR A 96 5.19 24.25 35.21
C THR A 96 5.91 24.55 33.91
N ALA A 97 5.36 25.47 33.12
CA ALA A 97 5.99 25.94 31.88
C ALA A 97 7.32 26.70 32.17
N PRO A 98 8.28 26.72 31.25
CA PRO A 98 8.19 26.11 29.92
C PRO A 98 8.26 24.59 29.98
N TYR A 99 7.56 23.93 29.03
CA TYR A 99 7.49 22.47 28.96
C TYR A 99 8.46 21.93 27.91
N SER A 100 9.35 21.01 28.34
CA SER A 100 10.19 20.19 27.46
C SER A 100 9.73 18.76 27.51
N VAL A 101 9.22 18.24 26.38
CA VAL A 101 8.61 16.90 26.29
C VAL A 101 9.48 15.99 25.46
N THR A 102 9.65 14.74 25.92
CA THR A 102 10.31 13.67 25.14
C THR A 102 9.49 12.39 25.14
N TYR A 103 9.61 11.64 24.06
CA TYR A 103 9.07 10.31 23.85
C TYR A 103 10.07 9.47 23.03
N PRO A 104 10.25 8.19 23.31
CA PRO A 104 9.79 7.46 24.49
C PRO A 104 10.54 7.84 25.77
N TYR A 105 10.13 7.26 26.89
CA TYR A 105 10.80 7.45 28.17
C TYR A 105 12.28 7.09 28.12
N CYS A 106 13.13 8.00 28.59
CA CYS A 106 14.56 7.75 28.82
C CYS A 106 14.88 8.02 30.28
N SER A 107 15.38 7.01 30.99
CA SER A 107 15.65 7.06 32.42
C SER A 107 16.75 8.07 32.84
N LEU A 108 17.48 8.64 31.90
CA LEU A 108 18.51 9.67 32.13
C LEU A 108 17.95 11.09 32.06
N THR A 109 16.69 11.27 31.60
CA THR A 109 16.02 12.57 31.58
C THR A 109 15.70 13.03 33.01
N SER A 110 15.96 14.31 33.29
CA SER A 110 15.70 14.96 34.56
C SER A 110 15.21 16.41 34.32
N ALA A 111 14.77 17.09 35.35
CA ALA A 111 14.32 18.49 35.25
C ALA A 111 15.32 19.43 34.56
N GLU A 112 16.62 19.17 34.70
CA GLU A 112 17.68 20.02 34.12
C GLU A 112 18.24 19.52 32.80
N LYS A 113 18.02 18.24 32.45
CA LYS A 113 18.66 17.58 31.30
C LYS A 113 17.72 16.64 30.61
N THR A 114 17.45 16.92 29.35
CA THR A 114 16.57 16.13 28.50
C THR A 114 17.37 15.19 27.61
N TYR A 115 17.00 13.93 27.60
CA TYR A 115 17.64 12.88 26.81
C TYR A 115 16.61 12.03 26.09
N VAL A 116 17.02 11.46 24.96
CA VAL A 116 16.31 10.39 24.23
C VAL A 116 17.26 9.27 23.93
N GLU A 117 16.74 8.08 23.75
CA GLU A 117 17.53 6.91 23.36
C GLU A 117 17.13 6.45 21.95
N PHE A 118 18.12 6.31 21.08
CA PHE A 118 18.02 5.51 19.86
C PHE A 118 18.51 4.10 20.20
N PRO A 119 17.63 3.09 20.26
CA PRO A 119 18.02 1.75 20.70
C PRO A 119 19.14 1.18 19.85
N ALA A 120 20.15 0.60 20.50
CA ALA A 120 21.25 -0.09 19.82
C ALA A 120 20.75 -1.39 19.14
N THR A 121 19.63 -1.93 19.58
CA THR A 121 18.94 -3.06 18.97
C THR A 121 17.49 -2.68 18.72
N GLN A 122 17.03 -2.87 17.48
CA GLN A 122 15.67 -2.72 17.04
C GLN A 122 15.13 -4.09 16.59
N GLU A 123 13.85 -4.32 16.72
CA GLU A 123 13.23 -5.62 16.39
C GLU A 123 12.36 -5.48 15.15
N PHE A 124 12.35 -6.52 14.32
CA PHE A 124 11.45 -6.60 13.18
C PHE A 124 10.00 -6.66 13.64
N VAL A 125 9.21 -5.70 13.16
CA VAL A 125 7.75 -5.67 13.29
C VAL A 125 7.17 -5.51 11.89
N ASN A 126 6.33 -6.45 11.48
CA ASN A 126 5.79 -6.44 10.13
C ASN A 126 4.98 -5.16 9.85
N GLY A 127 5.40 -4.42 8.81
CA GLY A 127 4.72 -3.22 8.33
C GLY A 127 4.89 -1.96 9.19
N THR A 128 5.80 -1.95 10.19
CA THR A 128 6.03 -0.77 11.03
C THR A 128 7.42 -0.76 11.66
N ILE A 129 7.76 0.34 12.34
CA ILE A 129 9.00 0.48 13.11
C ILE A 129 8.98 -0.37 14.39
N SER A 130 10.18 -0.69 14.90
CA SER A 130 10.34 -1.27 16.24
C SER A 130 9.76 -0.34 17.31
N PRO A 131 9.05 -0.86 18.32
CA PRO A 131 8.53 -0.04 19.42
C PRO A 131 9.63 0.79 20.07
N ASN A 132 9.33 2.04 20.42
CA ASN A 132 10.24 2.98 21.09
C ASN A 132 11.53 3.32 20.30
N SER A 133 11.62 2.98 19.02
CA SER A 133 12.84 3.22 18.23
C SER A 133 12.91 4.59 17.56
N ALA A 134 11.80 5.32 17.47
CA ALA A 134 11.70 6.62 16.79
C ALA A 134 11.44 7.76 17.80
N PRO A 135 12.49 8.28 18.46
CA PRO A 135 12.34 9.32 19.47
C PRO A 135 11.78 10.62 18.90
N MET A 136 11.02 11.31 19.76
CA MET A 136 10.39 12.60 19.48
C MET A 136 10.62 13.57 20.62
N CYS A 137 10.51 14.87 20.35
CA CYS A 137 10.46 15.90 21.36
C CYS A 137 9.47 17.03 21.01
N GLY A 138 9.04 17.77 22.02
CA GLY A 138 8.22 18.95 21.91
C GLY A 138 8.63 20.01 22.89
N TYR A 139 8.27 21.26 22.60
CA TYR A 139 8.50 22.39 23.49
C TYR A 139 7.31 23.35 23.45
N ALA A 140 6.93 23.85 24.64
CA ALA A 140 5.98 24.94 24.76
C ALA A 140 6.44 25.92 25.84
N GLU A 141 6.51 27.22 25.47
CA GLU A 141 6.86 28.30 26.38
C GLU A 141 5.76 28.52 27.43
N SER A 142 4.50 28.28 27.03
CA SER A 142 3.30 28.40 27.87
C SER A 142 2.13 27.67 27.22
N GLY A 143 1.04 27.49 27.94
CA GLY A 143 -0.14 26.76 27.46
C GLY A 143 -0.04 25.26 27.74
N LYS A 144 -1.10 24.52 27.41
CA LYS A 144 -1.22 23.09 27.69
C LYS A 144 -1.21 22.21 26.42
N GLU A 145 -1.12 22.82 25.25
CA GLU A 145 -1.09 22.16 23.94
C GLU A 145 0.35 22.03 23.47
N ILE A 146 0.87 20.81 23.31
CA ILE A 146 2.25 20.56 22.89
C ILE A 146 2.26 19.61 21.70
N SER A 147 2.98 19.98 20.65
CA SER A 147 3.16 19.12 19.47
C SER A 147 4.55 18.49 19.49
N LEU A 148 4.62 17.17 19.38
CA LEU A 148 5.89 16.44 19.25
C LEU A 148 6.36 16.43 17.80
N GLN A 149 7.68 16.51 17.63
CA GLN A 149 8.38 16.37 16.36
C GLN A 149 9.36 15.20 16.45
N HIS A 150 9.53 14.47 15.36
CA HIS A 150 10.54 13.43 15.28
C HIS A 150 11.97 13.98 15.43
N LEU A 151 12.81 13.17 16.04
CA LEU A 151 14.26 13.31 16.05
C LEU A 151 14.93 12.28 15.14
N SER A 152 14.15 11.37 14.56
CA SER A 152 14.56 10.27 13.69
C SER A 152 14.19 10.50 12.22
N ALA A 153 14.91 9.84 11.32
CA ALA A 153 14.48 9.42 9.99
C ALA A 153 14.25 7.91 10.00
N ILE A 154 13.49 7.40 9.05
CA ILE A 154 13.19 5.97 8.94
C ILE A 154 13.70 5.47 7.58
N LEU A 155 14.43 4.36 7.58
CA LEU A 155 14.90 3.67 6.39
C LEU A 155 13.93 2.52 6.10
N HIS A 156 13.20 2.58 5.00
CA HIS A 156 12.33 1.50 4.54
C HIS A 156 13.06 0.69 3.48
N ILE A 157 13.46 -0.53 3.84
CA ILE A 157 14.21 -1.44 2.97
C ILE A 157 13.33 -2.65 2.66
N PRO A 158 12.66 -2.68 1.51
CA PRO A 158 11.92 -3.86 1.05
C PRO A 158 12.90 -4.92 0.55
N ILE A 159 12.81 -6.15 1.08
CA ILE A 159 13.74 -7.23 0.79
C ILE A 159 12.99 -8.55 0.54
N LYS A 160 13.49 -9.36 -0.41
CA LYS A 160 13.02 -10.72 -0.69
C LYS A 160 14.20 -11.68 -0.86
N ALA A 161 13.97 -12.99 -0.77
CA ALA A 161 14.98 -13.98 -1.12
C ALA A 161 15.11 -14.15 -2.64
N GLU A 162 16.27 -14.65 -3.10
CA GLU A 162 16.45 -15.09 -4.48
C GLU A 162 15.44 -16.21 -4.84
N TYR A 163 15.04 -16.26 -6.11
CA TYR A 163 14.05 -17.22 -6.62
C TYR A 163 14.31 -18.66 -6.16
N SER A 164 13.29 -19.32 -5.62
CA SER A 164 13.26 -20.71 -5.14
C SER A 164 13.96 -21.04 -3.81
N LYS A 165 14.47 -20.06 -3.08
CA LYS A 165 15.10 -20.32 -1.76
C LYS A 165 14.38 -19.54 -0.67
N SER A 166 14.28 -20.11 0.51
CA SER A 166 13.97 -19.40 1.75
C SER A 166 15.27 -19.10 2.50
N VAL A 167 15.35 -17.94 3.12
CA VAL A 167 16.52 -17.48 3.85
C VAL A 167 16.12 -17.10 5.26
N ASN A 168 16.74 -17.72 6.26
CA ASN A 168 16.48 -17.40 7.66
C ASN A 168 17.43 -16.28 8.10
N LEU A 169 16.96 -15.05 8.05
CA LEU A 169 17.73 -13.90 8.56
C LEU A 169 17.68 -13.88 10.09
N LYS A 170 18.83 -13.60 10.68
CA LYS A 170 19.02 -13.36 12.11
C LYS A 170 18.96 -11.88 12.42
N GLU A 171 19.70 -11.06 11.68
CA GLU A 171 19.87 -9.64 11.97
C GLU A 171 20.35 -8.85 10.74
N VAL A 172 20.14 -7.53 10.77
CA VAL A 172 20.82 -6.57 9.91
C VAL A 172 21.67 -5.67 10.79
N VAL A 173 22.96 -5.63 10.55
CA VAL A 173 23.87 -4.71 11.24
C VAL A 173 24.11 -3.48 10.36
N VAL A 174 23.75 -2.30 10.85
CA VAL A 174 23.94 -1.03 10.15
C VAL A 174 25.12 -0.30 10.79
N THR A 175 26.09 0.09 9.97
CA THR A 175 27.30 0.78 10.43
C THR A 175 27.51 2.05 9.62
N SER A 176 27.60 3.22 10.28
CA SER A 176 28.10 4.44 9.64
C SER A 176 29.63 4.40 9.57
N THR A 177 30.18 4.45 8.36
CA THR A 177 31.64 4.44 8.14
C THR A 177 32.29 5.80 8.40
N SER A 178 31.52 6.88 8.37
CA SER A 178 31.94 8.23 8.74
C SER A 178 32.09 8.42 10.25
N GLY A 179 31.60 7.46 11.06
CA GLY A 179 31.57 7.54 12.51
C GLY A 179 30.38 8.34 13.09
N ALA A 180 29.44 8.76 12.25
CA ALA A 180 28.18 9.34 12.72
C ALA A 180 27.45 8.39 13.67
N LYS A 181 26.75 8.93 14.67
CA LYS A 181 26.16 8.15 15.74
C LYS A 181 24.75 7.70 15.33
N LEU A 182 24.52 6.38 15.30
CA LEU A 182 23.25 5.76 14.90
C LEU A 182 22.43 5.27 16.09
N SER A 183 23.05 5.05 17.25
CA SER A 183 22.39 4.52 18.44
C SER A 183 22.99 5.06 19.73
N GLY A 184 22.28 4.87 20.85
CA GLY A 184 22.68 5.30 22.19
C GLY A 184 21.85 6.46 22.72
N VAL A 185 22.29 7.05 23.82
CA VAL A 185 21.57 8.14 24.50
C VAL A 185 22.08 9.50 23.99
N PHE A 186 21.19 10.31 23.47
CA PHE A 186 21.45 11.66 22.98
C PHE A 186 20.85 12.69 23.91
N LYS A 187 21.58 13.79 24.14
CA LYS A 187 21.02 14.99 24.77
C LYS A 187 20.13 15.71 23.77
N VAL A 188 19.00 16.23 24.22
CA VAL A 188 18.02 16.93 23.36
C VAL A 188 17.89 18.39 23.77
N ASP A 189 17.87 19.25 22.79
CA ASP A 189 17.32 20.61 22.87
C ASP A 189 15.91 20.56 22.28
N CYS A 190 14.89 20.48 23.14
CA CYS A 190 13.49 20.36 22.72
C CYS A 190 12.98 21.63 22.00
N GLN A 191 13.50 22.81 22.33
CA GLN A 191 13.09 24.06 21.71
C GLN A 191 13.48 24.11 20.23
N ASN A 192 14.66 23.61 19.90
CA ASN A 192 15.20 23.59 18.52
C ASN A 192 15.06 22.18 17.87
N ALA A 193 14.51 21.21 18.59
CA ALA A 193 14.43 19.81 18.21
C ALA A 193 15.80 19.25 17.71
N THR A 194 16.87 19.56 18.41
CA THR A 194 18.25 19.18 18.04
C THR A 194 18.82 18.16 19.03
N ILE A 195 19.53 17.16 18.51
CA ILE A 195 20.18 16.13 19.30
C ILE A 195 21.70 16.27 19.29
N TYR A 196 22.31 15.93 20.41
CA TYR A 196 23.75 15.94 20.59
C TYR A 196 24.22 14.58 21.11
N SER A 197 25.21 13.98 20.45
CA SER A 197 25.76 12.68 20.86
C SER A 197 26.42 12.76 22.21
N THR A 198 26.28 11.70 23.00
CA THR A 198 27.02 11.48 24.26
C THR A 198 28.11 10.40 24.08
N ASN A 199 28.84 10.11 25.13
CA ASN A 199 29.88 9.05 25.13
C ASN A 199 29.27 7.64 24.99
N SER A 200 27.98 7.46 25.24
CA SER A 200 27.27 6.18 25.05
C SER A 200 26.89 5.90 23.60
N CYS A 201 26.93 6.93 22.74
CA CYS A 201 26.48 6.78 21.34
C CYS A 201 27.48 5.97 20.50
N LYS A 202 26.94 5.10 19.65
CA LYS A 202 27.70 4.24 18.75
C LYS A 202 27.36 4.57 17.29
N SER A 203 28.31 4.27 16.40
CA SER A 203 28.10 4.37 14.94
C SER A 203 27.46 3.11 14.32
N THR A 204 26.92 2.23 15.15
CA THR A 204 26.30 0.98 14.75
C THR A 204 24.94 0.84 15.42
N LEU A 205 24.03 0.16 14.75
CA LEU A 205 22.80 -0.41 15.32
C LEU A 205 22.56 -1.80 14.74
N THR A 206 21.77 -2.62 15.44
CA THR A 206 21.40 -3.97 15.00
C THR A 206 19.89 -4.06 14.92
N TYR A 207 19.39 -4.58 13.80
CA TYR A 207 17.98 -4.85 13.58
C TYR A 207 17.78 -6.37 13.57
N THR A 208 17.01 -6.92 14.51
CA THR A 208 16.93 -8.36 14.77
C THR A 208 15.59 -8.93 14.28
N PHE A 209 15.63 -10.17 13.85
CA PHE A 209 14.43 -10.91 13.42
C PHE A 209 14.00 -11.96 14.44
N PRO A 210 12.70 -12.30 14.49
CA PRO A 210 12.21 -13.45 15.26
C PRO A 210 12.91 -14.75 14.81
N THR A 211 13.09 -15.70 15.72
CA THR A 211 13.80 -16.96 15.45
C THR A 211 13.17 -17.82 14.33
N ASN A 212 11.90 -17.59 14.03
CA ASN A 212 11.16 -18.27 12.96
C ASN A 212 10.98 -17.40 11.71
N PHE A 213 11.67 -16.26 11.63
CA PHE A 213 11.58 -15.39 10.46
C PHE A 213 12.32 -16.00 9.27
N SER A 214 11.67 -15.96 8.11
CA SER A 214 12.24 -16.44 6.86
C SER A 214 11.84 -15.51 5.72
N LEU A 215 12.83 -14.99 4.99
CA LEU A 215 12.59 -14.35 3.71
C LEU A 215 12.14 -15.41 2.70
N LEU A 216 11.07 -15.11 1.99
CA LEU A 216 10.54 -15.95 0.92
C LEU A 216 10.83 -15.31 -0.44
N ALA A 217 11.02 -16.15 -1.47
CA ALA A 217 11.28 -15.67 -2.82
C ALA A 217 10.08 -14.93 -3.45
N ALA A 218 8.87 -15.32 -3.03
CA ALA A 218 7.61 -14.77 -3.56
C ALA A 218 7.01 -13.63 -2.73
N GLU A 219 7.63 -13.28 -1.60
CA GLU A 219 7.10 -12.27 -0.67
C GLU A 219 8.17 -11.25 -0.34
N ILE A 220 7.80 -9.97 -0.40
CA ILE A 220 8.64 -8.88 0.08
C ILE A 220 8.42 -8.73 1.58
N SER A 221 9.50 -8.63 2.32
CA SER A 221 9.50 -8.27 3.73
C SER A 221 9.95 -6.81 3.86
N ASP A 222 9.14 -5.99 4.48
CA ASP A 222 9.39 -4.56 4.65
C ASP A 222 10.11 -4.29 5.97
N LEU A 223 11.35 -3.83 5.90
CA LEU A 223 12.18 -3.50 7.05
C LEU A 223 12.12 -1.99 7.29
N TYR A 224 11.74 -1.59 8.50
CA TYR A 224 11.68 -0.18 8.91
C TYR A 224 12.69 0.07 10.02
N ILE A 225 13.81 0.67 9.68
CA ILE A 225 14.94 0.94 10.59
C ILE A 225 14.95 2.42 10.94
N SER A 226 14.84 2.75 12.22
CA SER A 226 14.92 4.13 12.69
C SER A 226 16.37 4.53 12.96
N VAL A 227 16.76 5.70 12.45
CA VAL A 227 18.09 6.29 12.66
C VAL A 227 17.94 7.76 13.08
N PRO A 228 18.92 8.37 13.75
CA PRO A 228 18.94 9.80 13.99
C PRO A 228 18.82 10.59 12.68
N ALA A 229 17.95 11.62 12.67
CA ALA A 229 17.89 12.54 11.55
C ALA A 229 19.16 13.40 11.48
N GLY A 230 19.52 13.87 10.28
CA GLY A 230 20.74 14.65 10.03
C GLY A 230 21.78 13.87 9.25
N GLU A 231 23.04 14.26 9.39
CA GLU A 231 24.17 13.64 8.68
C GLU A 231 24.53 12.30 9.30
N ILE A 232 24.26 11.19 8.60
CA ILE A 232 24.68 9.84 9.03
C ILE A 232 25.88 9.30 8.24
N GLY A 233 26.26 9.97 7.15
CA GLY A 233 27.35 9.57 6.25
C GLY A 233 27.13 8.23 5.57
N ASP A 234 28.17 7.71 4.94
CA ASP A 234 28.10 6.42 4.26
C ASP A 234 27.82 5.29 5.25
N CYS A 235 26.90 4.41 4.88
CA CYS A 235 26.44 3.29 5.68
C CYS A 235 26.67 1.94 5.00
N ILE A 236 27.00 0.94 5.82
CA ILE A 236 27.08 -0.46 5.45
C ILE A 236 25.95 -1.21 6.17
N PHE A 237 25.24 -2.04 5.43
CA PHE A 237 24.18 -2.92 5.93
C PHE A 237 24.61 -4.37 5.72
N GLU A 238 24.85 -5.10 6.79
CA GLU A 238 25.15 -6.52 6.74
C GLU A 238 23.89 -7.32 7.10
N PHE A 239 23.31 -7.98 6.12
CA PHE A 239 22.15 -8.89 6.29
C PHE A 239 22.69 -10.28 6.65
N VAL A 240 22.56 -10.69 7.89
CA VAL A 240 23.20 -11.89 8.45
C VAL A 240 22.19 -13.01 8.64
N GLU A 241 22.46 -14.19 8.07
CA GLU A 241 21.67 -15.40 8.27
C GLU A 241 21.92 -16.05 9.63
N VAL A 242 21.00 -16.90 10.06
CA VAL A 242 21.19 -17.78 11.22
C VAL A 242 22.40 -18.70 11.04
N SER A 243 22.76 -19.07 9.79
CA SER A 243 23.97 -19.85 9.45
C SER A 243 25.29 -19.08 9.67
N GLY A 244 25.23 -17.74 9.74
CA GLY A 244 26.39 -16.86 9.77
C GLY A 244 26.82 -16.34 8.40
N ASP A 245 26.21 -16.83 7.31
CA ASP A 245 26.40 -16.26 5.98
C ASP A 245 25.77 -14.88 5.90
N LYS A 246 26.22 -14.02 4.98
CA LYS A 246 25.70 -12.65 4.87
C LYS A 246 25.69 -12.12 3.45
N MET A 247 24.83 -11.14 3.22
CA MET A 247 24.87 -10.20 2.10
C MET A 247 25.26 -8.82 2.66
N THR A 248 26.00 -8.03 1.89
CA THR A 248 26.38 -6.66 2.28
C THR A 248 25.78 -5.67 1.29
N ALA A 249 25.07 -4.67 1.79
CA ALA A 249 24.62 -3.53 1.00
C ALA A 249 25.31 -2.25 1.51
N THR A 250 25.51 -1.29 0.59
CA THR A 250 26.06 0.03 0.93
C THR A 250 25.11 1.12 0.51
N TRP A 251 25.14 2.25 1.22
CA TRP A 251 24.38 3.43 0.88
C TRP A 251 25.13 4.70 1.30
N SER A 252 25.16 5.67 0.38
CA SER A 252 25.77 6.98 0.59
C SER A 252 24.70 8.05 0.41
N PRO A 253 24.08 8.57 1.51
CA PRO A 253 23.10 9.63 1.39
C PRO A 253 23.73 10.91 0.82
N SER A 254 23.08 11.51 -0.17
CA SER A 254 23.55 12.74 -0.82
C SER A 254 23.34 14.01 0.01
N GLU A 255 22.48 13.93 1.03
CA GLU A 255 22.11 15.04 1.91
C GLU A 255 21.74 14.53 3.32
N ALA A 256 21.63 15.45 4.26
CA ALA A 256 21.20 15.17 5.63
C ALA A 256 19.78 14.60 5.65
N LEU A 257 19.54 13.55 6.43
CA LEU A 257 18.23 12.91 6.53
C LEU A 257 17.22 13.85 7.21
N PRO A 258 16.10 14.15 6.56
CA PRO A 258 15.07 14.99 7.15
C PRO A 258 14.34 14.24 8.28
N ARG A 259 13.92 14.99 9.30
CA ARG A 259 13.17 14.46 10.45
C ARG A 259 11.79 13.99 10.06
N GLY A 260 11.38 12.82 10.56
CA GLY A 260 10.05 12.26 10.36
C GLY A 260 9.76 11.74 8.94
N VAL A 261 10.78 11.72 8.07
CA VAL A 261 10.64 11.26 6.68
C VAL A 261 11.13 9.82 6.55
N VAL A 262 10.39 9.03 5.83
CA VAL A 262 10.78 7.68 5.44
C VAL A 262 11.62 7.77 4.16
N GLN A 263 12.82 7.22 4.20
CA GLN A 263 13.69 7.04 3.04
C GLN A 263 13.31 5.71 2.39
N GLU A 264 12.61 5.78 1.28
CA GLU A 264 12.14 4.62 0.53
C GLU A 264 13.25 4.09 -0.38
N PHE A 265 13.63 2.83 -0.22
CA PHE A 265 14.58 2.15 -1.11
C PHE A 265 13.88 1.29 -2.16
N ASN A 266 14.59 1.01 -3.26
CA ASN A 266 14.19 -0.02 -4.21
C ASN A 266 14.24 -1.40 -3.55
N VAL A 267 13.40 -2.33 -4.03
CA VAL A 267 13.41 -3.72 -3.55
C VAL A 267 14.77 -4.36 -3.80
N ILE A 268 15.37 -4.93 -2.76
CA ILE A 268 16.59 -5.72 -2.88
C ILE A 268 16.32 -7.22 -2.82
N CYS A 269 17.12 -7.99 -3.56
CA CYS A 269 17.08 -9.44 -3.53
C CYS A 269 18.25 -9.96 -2.70
N TYR A 270 17.96 -10.69 -1.61
CA TYR A 270 19.00 -11.29 -0.80
C TYR A 270 19.70 -12.41 -1.56
N GLU A 271 20.99 -12.28 -1.73
CA GLU A 271 21.89 -13.28 -2.30
C GLU A 271 23.10 -13.46 -1.39
N ARG A 272 23.35 -14.73 -1.00
CA ARG A 272 24.44 -15.08 -0.07
C ARG A 272 25.80 -14.70 -0.63
N GLY A 273 26.59 -13.95 0.12
CA GLY A 273 27.93 -13.49 -0.25
C GLY A 273 27.94 -12.32 -1.25
N ALA A 274 26.79 -11.86 -1.70
CA ALA A 274 26.70 -10.74 -2.63
C ALA A 274 26.99 -9.39 -1.96
N GLN A 275 27.36 -8.44 -2.81
CA GLN A 275 27.46 -7.01 -2.48
C GLN A 275 26.54 -6.23 -3.41
N CYS A 276 25.75 -5.30 -2.87
CA CYS A 276 24.88 -4.43 -3.65
C CYS A 276 24.91 -3.00 -3.09
N GLU A 277 24.33 -2.08 -3.81
CA GLU A 277 24.08 -0.71 -3.36
C GLU A 277 22.58 -0.55 -3.08
N LEU A 278 22.23 0.12 -1.99
CA LEU A 278 20.86 0.54 -1.73
C LEU A 278 20.60 1.83 -2.50
N GLU A 279 19.68 1.77 -3.43
CA GLU A 279 19.26 2.93 -4.20
C GLU A 279 17.95 3.46 -3.65
N LEU A 280 17.90 4.77 -3.39
CA LEU A 280 16.63 5.42 -3.07
C LEU A 280 15.67 5.25 -4.24
N ARG A 281 14.44 4.96 -3.91
CA ARG A 281 13.36 4.94 -4.89
C ARG A 281 13.22 6.35 -5.49
N ASP A 282 13.27 6.45 -6.80
CA ASP A 282 13.07 7.71 -7.50
C ASP A 282 11.67 8.27 -7.18
N ALA A 283 11.61 9.41 -6.50
CA ALA A 283 10.34 10.07 -6.16
C ALA A 283 9.59 10.60 -7.41
N THR A 284 10.24 10.62 -8.57
CA THR A 284 9.60 10.89 -9.87
C THR A 284 8.96 9.64 -10.48
N VAL A 285 9.37 8.44 -10.05
CA VAL A 285 8.54 7.23 -10.19
C VAL A 285 7.44 7.40 -9.15
N PRO A 286 6.17 7.54 -9.53
CA PRO A 286 5.11 7.81 -8.55
C PRO A 286 5.23 6.81 -7.41
N ALA A 287 5.53 7.30 -6.22
CA ALA A 287 5.30 6.54 -5.00
C ALA A 287 3.90 6.00 -5.16
N PHE A 288 3.76 4.67 -5.13
CA PHE A 288 2.50 3.96 -5.32
C PHE A 288 1.32 4.90 -5.49
N LYS A 289 0.82 5.10 -6.73
CA LYS A 289 -0.39 5.92 -6.93
C LYS A 289 -1.36 5.41 -5.91
N LYS A 290 -1.71 6.28 -4.97
CA LYS A 290 -2.53 5.96 -3.81
C LYS A 290 -3.66 5.08 -4.27
N TYR A 291 -3.69 3.85 -3.79
CA TYR A 291 -4.90 3.06 -3.94
C TYR A 291 -6.06 3.95 -3.53
N ALA A 292 -7.16 3.81 -4.20
CA ALA A 292 -8.43 4.22 -3.67
C ALA A 292 -8.38 4.14 -2.14
N SER A 293 -8.94 5.06 -1.40
CA SER A 293 -8.77 5.21 0.07
C SER A 293 -8.75 3.86 0.81
N ALA A 294 -8.24 3.77 2.02
CA ALA A 294 -8.04 2.50 2.75
C ALA A 294 -9.31 1.62 2.87
N ASP A 295 -10.48 2.17 2.57
CA ASP A 295 -11.81 1.57 2.56
C ASP A 295 -12.37 1.32 1.15
N GLU A 296 -11.58 1.49 0.10
CA GLU A 296 -11.93 1.27 -1.30
C GLU A 296 -11.08 0.16 -1.94
N ILE A 297 -11.51 -0.34 -3.09
CA ILE A 297 -10.73 -1.26 -3.93
C ILE A 297 -10.75 -0.81 -5.38
N LYS A 298 -9.60 -0.85 -6.06
CA LYS A 298 -9.48 -0.65 -7.49
C LYS A 298 -9.33 -1.98 -8.20
N ILE A 299 -10.17 -2.22 -9.19
CA ILE A 299 -10.18 -3.46 -9.99
C ILE A 299 -9.98 -3.10 -11.46
N VAL A 300 -9.11 -3.83 -12.14
CA VAL A 300 -8.90 -3.75 -13.61
C VAL A 300 -9.36 -5.04 -14.26
N SER A 301 -10.05 -4.94 -15.40
CA SER A 301 -10.30 -6.04 -16.33
C SER A 301 -9.57 -5.75 -17.64
N PHE A 302 -8.82 -6.74 -18.14
CA PHE A 302 -7.99 -6.54 -19.33
C PHE A 302 -7.90 -7.80 -20.19
N ASN A 303 -8.59 -7.79 -21.34
CA ASN A 303 -8.33 -8.74 -22.42
C ASN A 303 -7.06 -8.34 -23.15
N VAL A 304 -5.98 -9.13 -23.03
CA VAL A 304 -4.65 -8.82 -23.58
C VAL A 304 -4.44 -9.31 -25.00
N ARG A 305 -5.46 -9.85 -25.63
CA ARG A 305 -5.43 -10.45 -26.98
C ARG A 305 -4.46 -11.61 -27.13
N THR A 306 -5.01 -12.79 -27.38
CA THR A 306 -4.26 -14.07 -27.43
C THR A 306 -3.31 -14.19 -28.63
N THR A 307 -3.56 -13.48 -29.74
CA THR A 307 -2.77 -13.57 -30.96
C THR A 307 -1.38 -13.00 -30.75
N LEU A 308 -0.34 -13.79 -31.05
CA LEU A 308 1.06 -13.34 -30.92
C LEU A 308 1.52 -12.44 -32.07
N THR A 309 0.92 -12.60 -33.25
CA THR A 309 1.19 -11.78 -34.44
C THR A 309 -0.11 -11.63 -35.22
N GLU A 310 -0.59 -10.39 -35.28
CA GLU A 310 -1.79 -10.04 -36.05
C GLU A 310 -1.49 -9.91 -37.56
N SER A 311 -2.53 -10.01 -38.38
CA SER A 311 -2.42 -9.88 -39.83
C SER A 311 -1.91 -8.50 -40.31
N ASN A 312 -2.10 -7.46 -39.48
CA ASN A 312 -1.60 -6.10 -39.70
C ASN A 312 -0.14 -5.89 -39.22
N GLY A 313 0.52 -6.95 -38.75
CA GLY A 313 1.91 -6.90 -38.29
C GLY A 313 2.09 -6.52 -36.80
N ILE A 314 1.04 -6.23 -36.07
CA ILE A 314 1.12 -6.00 -34.60
C ILE A 314 1.47 -7.32 -33.91
N THR A 315 2.51 -7.30 -33.06
CA THR A 315 2.98 -8.48 -32.33
C THR A 315 2.78 -8.30 -30.83
N TRP A 316 2.75 -9.42 -30.07
CA TRP A 316 2.82 -9.36 -28.62
C TRP A 316 4.06 -8.60 -28.16
N ASP A 317 5.22 -8.86 -28.76
CA ASP A 317 6.47 -8.20 -28.38
C ASP A 317 6.44 -6.69 -28.62
N SER A 318 5.68 -6.19 -29.59
CA SER A 318 5.54 -4.75 -29.84
C SER A 318 4.59 -4.04 -28.88
N ARG A 319 3.71 -4.76 -28.16
CA ARG A 319 2.67 -4.18 -27.30
C ARG A 319 2.76 -4.59 -25.81
N LYS A 320 3.55 -5.61 -25.48
CA LYS A 320 3.64 -6.14 -24.10
C LYS A 320 4.07 -5.10 -23.07
N GLU A 321 5.00 -4.19 -23.45
CA GLU A 321 5.45 -3.11 -22.56
C GLU A 321 4.33 -2.09 -22.28
N ALA A 322 3.50 -1.77 -23.29
CA ALA A 322 2.34 -0.90 -23.10
C ALA A 322 1.30 -1.55 -22.19
N CYS A 323 1.02 -2.86 -22.38
CA CYS A 323 0.15 -3.62 -21.49
C CYS A 323 0.65 -3.59 -20.04
N LEU A 324 1.96 -3.80 -19.84
CA LEU A 324 2.59 -3.78 -18.53
C LEU A 324 2.51 -2.38 -17.90
N GLN A 325 2.82 -1.33 -18.67
CA GLN A 325 2.84 0.04 -18.16
C GLN A 325 1.46 0.50 -17.69
N ILE A 326 0.39 0.15 -18.41
CA ILE A 326 -0.99 0.40 -17.96
C ILE A 326 -1.22 -0.17 -16.57
N LEU A 327 -0.84 -1.44 -16.35
CA LEU A 327 -1.04 -2.09 -15.06
C LEU A 327 -0.21 -1.46 -13.95
N LYS A 328 1.02 -1.02 -14.26
CA LYS A 328 1.89 -0.31 -13.32
C LYS A 328 1.38 1.08 -12.98
N ASP A 329 0.85 1.83 -13.95
CA ASP A 329 0.36 3.20 -13.73
C ASP A 329 -0.94 3.21 -12.92
N HIS A 330 -1.81 2.24 -13.15
CA HIS A 330 -3.11 2.16 -12.46
C HIS A 330 -3.05 1.41 -11.13
N MET A 331 -2.03 0.58 -10.90
CA MET A 331 -1.76 -0.16 -9.65
C MET A 331 -3.00 -0.71 -8.92
N PRO A 332 -3.88 -1.47 -9.60
CA PRO A 332 -5.12 -1.95 -8.98
C PRO A 332 -4.86 -3.02 -7.92
N ALA A 333 -5.78 -3.17 -6.97
CA ALA A 333 -5.74 -4.25 -6.00
C ALA A 333 -6.00 -5.63 -6.63
N LEU A 334 -6.86 -5.67 -7.67
CA LEU A 334 -7.19 -6.87 -8.43
C LEU A 334 -7.10 -6.61 -9.93
N ILE A 335 -6.54 -7.56 -10.66
CA ILE A 335 -6.47 -7.56 -12.12
C ILE A 335 -7.04 -8.88 -12.64
N GLY A 336 -8.10 -8.79 -13.42
CA GLY A 336 -8.61 -9.90 -14.23
C GLY A 336 -8.03 -9.83 -15.63
N VAL A 337 -7.29 -10.87 -16.04
CA VAL A 337 -6.66 -10.92 -17.37
C VAL A 337 -7.36 -11.99 -18.19
N GLN A 338 -7.78 -11.66 -19.42
CA GLN A 338 -8.36 -12.60 -20.36
C GLN A 338 -7.46 -12.77 -21.57
N GLU A 339 -7.61 -13.85 -22.32
CA GLU A 339 -6.84 -14.24 -23.51
C GLU A 339 -5.33 -14.40 -23.30
N ALA A 340 -4.86 -14.42 -22.09
CA ALA A 340 -3.43 -14.54 -21.79
C ALA A 340 -2.93 -15.98 -22.06
N LYS A 341 -2.18 -16.21 -23.16
CA LYS A 341 -1.47 -17.47 -23.37
C LYS A 341 -0.53 -17.75 -22.19
N TYR A 342 -0.63 -18.93 -21.59
CA TYR A 342 0.07 -19.25 -20.35
C TYR A 342 1.59 -19.02 -20.45
N SER A 343 2.25 -19.62 -21.44
CA SER A 343 3.71 -19.55 -21.60
C SER A 343 4.24 -18.25 -22.25
N HIS A 344 3.39 -17.26 -22.54
CA HIS A 344 3.76 -16.00 -23.15
C HIS A 344 3.24 -14.81 -22.33
N HIS A 345 1.98 -14.40 -22.54
CA HIS A 345 1.36 -13.24 -21.90
C HIS A 345 1.30 -13.39 -20.38
N TRP A 346 0.78 -14.54 -19.91
CA TRP A 346 0.57 -14.78 -18.48
C TRP A 346 1.88 -14.89 -17.71
N THR A 347 2.85 -15.64 -18.21
CA THR A 347 4.18 -15.75 -17.58
C THR A 347 4.88 -14.41 -17.56
N TYR A 348 4.87 -13.67 -18.68
CA TYR A 348 5.46 -12.34 -18.75
C TYR A 348 4.84 -11.37 -17.72
N LEU A 349 3.51 -11.23 -17.67
CA LEU A 349 2.85 -10.32 -16.72
C LEU A 349 3.13 -10.71 -15.27
N LYS A 350 3.12 -12.00 -14.95
CA LYS A 350 3.44 -12.49 -13.61
C LYS A 350 4.87 -12.14 -13.19
N GLU A 351 5.84 -12.33 -14.09
CA GLU A 351 7.25 -12.06 -13.82
C GLU A 351 7.51 -10.56 -13.67
N GLN A 352 6.95 -9.74 -14.57
CA GLN A 352 7.19 -8.30 -14.56
C GLN A 352 6.45 -7.54 -13.44
N LEU A 353 5.43 -8.15 -12.82
CA LEU A 353 4.67 -7.61 -11.70
C LEU A 353 4.96 -8.34 -10.37
N ALA A 354 5.96 -9.23 -10.34
CA ALA A 354 6.23 -10.11 -9.20
C ALA A 354 6.60 -9.36 -7.92
N ASP A 355 7.09 -8.12 -8.03
CA ASP A 355 7.50 -7.33 -6.87
C ASP A 355 6.30 -6.91 -6.00
N GLU A 356 5.14 -6.64 -6.59
CA GLU A 356 3.94 -6.18 -5.87
C GLU A 356 2.77 -7.16 -5.93
N TYR A 357 2.73 -7.99 -6.99
CA TYR A 357 1.60 -8.88 -7.26
C TYR A 357 1.96 -10.36 -7.13
N SER A 358 0.97 -11.13 -6.73
CA SER A 358 0.95 -12.57 -6.96
C SER A 358 -0.16 -12.91 -7.94
N GLY A 359 0.08 -13.91 -8.79
CA GLY A 359 -0.87 -14.29 -9.83
C GLY A 359 -1.14 -15.79 -9.84
N PHE A 360 -2.38 -16.18 -10.11
CA PHE A 360 -2.80 -17.56 -10.28
C PHE A 360 -3.86 -17.70 -11.38
N GLY A 361 -4.01 -18.89 -11.88
CA GLY A 361 -4.86 -19.26 -12.99
C GLY A 361 -4.22 -20.39 -13.79
N VAL A 362 -5.00 -21.17 -14.48
CA VAL A 362 -4.54 -22.33 -15.25
C VAL A 362 -4.87 -22.18 -16.73
N ASN A 363 -4.16 -22.90 -17.55
CA ASN A 363 -4.48 -23.07 -18.96
C ASN A 363 -5.87 -23.69 -19.10
N ARG A 364 -6.80 -22.99 -19.73
CA ARG A 364 -8.22 -23.39 -19.83
C ARG A 364 -8.45 -24.70 -20.55
N ASP A 365 -7.52 -25.10 -21.47
CA ASP A 365 -7.67 -26.31 -22.26
C ASP A 365 -7.22 -27.57 -21.50
N THR A 366 -6.31 -27.41 -20.52
CA THR A 366 -5.64 -28.52 -19.85
C THR A 366 -5.79 -28.55 -18.34
N GLY A 367 -6.19 -27.46 -17.71
CA GLY A 367 -6.22 -27.31 -16.25
C GLY A 367 -4.84 -27.27 -15.58
N LYS A 368 -3.77 -27.07 -16.36
CA LYS A 368 -2.39 -27.08 -15.85
C LYS A 368 -1.81 -25.67 -15.85
N GLU A 369 -0.85 -25.45 -14.98
CA GLU A 369 -0.03 -24.23 -14.91
C GLU A 369 1.10 -24.23 -15.96
N SER A 370 0.77 -24.59 -17.19
CA SER A 370 1.74 -24.71 -18.29
C SER A 370 1.04 -24.78 -19.65
N GLY A 371 1.82 -24.66 -20.72
CA GLY A 371 1.38 -24.84 -22.11
C GLY A 371 1.01 -23.55 -22.81
N SER A 372 0.47 -23.67 -24.02
CA SER A 372 0.20 -22.54 -24.91
C SER A 372 -1.26 -22.08 -24.94
N GLY A 373 -2.15 -22.75 -24.21
CA GLY A 373 -3.57 -22.35 -24.10
C GLY A 373 -3.75 -21.06 -23.29
N GLU A 374 -4.92 -20.49 -23.36
CA GLU A 374 -5.23 -19.24 -22.68
C GLU A 374 -5.52 -19.46 -21.18
N THR A 375 -5.25 -18.44 -20.40
CA THR A 375 -5.49 -18.36 -18.96
C THR A 375 -6.43 -17.21 -18.67
N MET A 376 -7.44 -17.45 -17.84
CA MET A 376 -8.23 -16.41 -17.19
C MET A 376 -7.55 -16.10 -15.87
N GLY A 377 -6.51 -15.25 -15.95
CA GLY A 377 -5.62 -15.01 -14.82
C GLY A 377 -6.17 -14.00 -13.83
N ILE A 378 -5.84 -14.17 -12.54
CA ILE A 378 -6.02 -13.16 -11.51
C ILE A 378 -4.66 -12.78 -10.96
N LEU A 379 -4.32 -11.48 -11.03
CA LEU A 379 -3.23 -10.87 -10.28
C LEU A 379 -3.82 -10.06 -9.13
N TYR A 380 -3.22 -10.15 -7.96
CA TYR A 380 -3.65 -9.37 -6.80
C TYR A 380 -2.46 -8.72 -6.11
N ASN A 381 -2.65 -7.48 -5.68
CA ASN A 381 -1.62 -6.74 -4.94
C ASN A 381 -1.53 -7.28 -3.52
N ARG A 382 -0.33 -7.76 -3.14
CA ARG A 382 -0.09 -8.39 -1.83
C ARG A 382 -0.13 -7.41 -0.67
N SER A 383 0.15 -6.13 -0.92
CA SER A 383 0.07 -5.10 0.13
C SER A 383 -1.38 -4.78 0.51
N VAL A 384 -2.32 -4.91 -0.44
CA VAL A 384 -3.75 -4.62 -0.24
C VAL A 384 -4.53 -5.86 0.17
N LEU A 385 -4.20 -7.02 -0.41
CA LEU A 385 -4.99 -8.24 -0.29
C LEU A 385 -4.16 -9.40 0.24
N GLN A 386 -4.77 -10.20 1.10
CA GLN A 386 -4.31 -11.53 1.47
C GLN A 386 -5.19 -12.57 0.78
N LYS A 387 -4.62 -13.41 -0.07
CA LYS A 387 -5.34 -14.54 -0.66
C LYS A 387 -5.60 -15.60 0.41
N LEU A 388 -6.84 -16.01 0.55
CA LEU A 388 -7.27 -17.06 1.49
C LEU A 388 -7.52 -18.38 0.77
N ASP A 389 -8.11 -18.33 -0.44
CA ASP A 389 -8.43 -19.49 -1.26
C ASP A 389 -8.51 -19.08 -2.73
N GLY A 390 -8.58 -20.03 -3.65
CA GLY A 390 -8.75 -19.74 -5.07
C GLY A 390 -8.54 -20.96 -5.95
N GLY A 391 -9.12 -20.88 -7.15
CA GLY A 391 -9.08 -21.98 -8.12
C GLY A 391 -9.66 -21.59 -9.46
N THR A 392 -9.91 -22.59 -10.31
CA THR A 392 -10.55 -22.40 -11.61
C THR A 392 -11.59 -23.49 -11.79
N PHE A 393 -12.76 -23.14 -12.32
CA PHE A 393 -13.80 -24.07 -12.74
C PHE A 393 -14.21 -23.79 -14.19
N TRP A 394 -14.74 -24.81 -14.87
CA TRP A 394 -15.16 -24.72 -16.26
C TRP A 394 -16.65 -24.39 -16.38
N LEU A 395 -16.97 -23.57 -17.39
CA LEU A 395 -18.35 -23.18 -17.70
C LEU A 395 -18.98 -24.25 -18.60
N SER A 396 -19.23 -25.40 -18.01
CA SER A 396 -19.74 -26.61 -18.68
C SER A 396 -20.56 -27.44 -17.72
N GLU A 397 -21.13 -28.52 -18.22
CA GLU A 397 -21.84 -29.52 -17.44
C GLU A 397 -20.93 -30.27 -16.44
N THR A 398 -19.61 -30.16 -16.61
CA THR A 398 -18.59 -30.78 -15.75
C THR A 398 -17.58 -29.74 -15.28
N PRO A 399 -17.96 -28.85 -14.33
CA PRO A 399 -17.15 -27.70 -13.96
C PRO A 399 -15.77 -28.02 -13.34
N ASP A 400 -15.61 -29.19 -12.77
CA ASP A 400 -14.40 -29.59 -12.04
C ASP A 400 -13.24 -30.06 -12.95
N VAL A 401 -13.51 -30.23 -14.24
CA VAL A 401 -12.51 -30.70 -15.22
C VAL A 401 -12.57 -29.88 -16.51
N PRO A 402 -11.42 -29.74 -17.22
CA PRO A 402 -11.40 -29.06 -18.51
C PRO A 402 -12.40 -29.66 -19.48
N SER A 403 -13.42 -28.89 -19.83
CA SER A 403 -14.50 -29.31 -20.71
C SER A 403 -15.12 -28.14 -21.45
N LYS A 404 -15.74 -28.44 -22.61
CA LYS A 404 -16.59 -27.51 -23.36
C LYS A 404 -18.04 -27.81 -23.02
N GLY A 405 -18.84 -26.77 -22.76
CA GLY A 405 -20.24 -26.93 -22.41
C GLY A 405 -21.18 -26.09 -23.29
N PHE A 406 -22.44 -26.49 -23.36
CA PHE A 406 -23.55 -25.68 -23.88
C PHE A 406 -23.35 -25.18 -25.32
N GLY A 407 -22.64 -25.98 -26.15
CA GLY A 407 -22.37 -25.61 -27.54
C GLY A 407 -21.24 -24.61 -27.75
N ALA A 408 -20.42 -24.33 -26.74
CA ALA A 408 -19.25 -23.46 -26.87
C ALA A 408 -18.19 -24.07 -27.81
N ASN A 409 -17.60 -23.23 -28.67
CA ASN A 409 -16.54 -23.65 -29.56
C ASN A 409 -15.20 -23.85 -28.85
N TYR A 410 -14.98 -23.12 -27.74
CA TYR A 410 -13.75 -23.14 -26.95
C TYR A 410 -14.05 -23.56 -25.52
N TYR A 411 -13.01 -24.03 -24.82
CA TYR A 411 -13.09 -24.17 -23.37
C TYR A 411 -13.31 -22.80 -22.74
N ARG A 412 -14.31 -22.66 -21.89
CA ARG A 412 -14.57 -21.45 -21.11
C ARG A 412 -14.49 -21.80 -19.63
N CYS A 413 -13.77 -20.98 -18.88
CA CYS A 413 -13.57 -21.18 -17.46
C CYS A 413 -13.61 -19.87 -16.70
N ALA A 414 -13.82 -19.95 -15.40
CA ALA A 414 -13.77 -18.85 -14.47
C ALA A 414 -12.71 -19.12 -13.42
N THR A 415 -11.77 -18.21 -13.26
CA THR A 415 -10.81 -18.24 -12.15
C THR A 415 -11.36 -17.39 -11.02
N TRP A 416 -11.31 -17.90 -9.79
CA TRP A 416 -11.87 -17.26 -8.62
C TRP A 416 -10.86 -17.19 -7.49
N GLY A 417 -10.97 -16.16 -6.66
CA GLY A 417 -10.17 -16.00 -5.45
C GLY A 417 -10.99 -15.47 -4.29
N ILE A 418 -10.68 -16.00 -3.11
CA ILE A 418 -11.16 -15.47 -1.83
C ILE A 418 -10.02 -14.70 -1.18
N PHE A 419 -10.29 -13.44 -0.86
CA PHE A 419 -9.29 -12.54 -0.31
C PHE A 419 -9.79 -11.91 1.00
N LYS A 420 -8.83 -11.50 1.83
CA LYS A 420 -9.07 -10.57 2.93
C LYS A 420 -8.45 -9.23 2.55
N HIS A 421 -9.24 -8.18 2.55
CA HIS A 421 -8.71 -6.82 2.41
C HIS A 421 -8.00 -6.43 3.71
N ARG A 422 -6.70 -6.09 3.61
CA ARG A 422 -5.84 -5.96 4.80
C ARG A 422 -6.25 -4.80 5.69
N ALA A 423 -6.59 -3.66 5.12
CA ALA A 423 -6.94 -2.46 5.88
C ALA A 423 -8.30 -2.60 6.60
N THR A 424 -9.33 -3.12 5.92
CA THR A 424 -10.70 -3.18 6.48
C THR A 424 -11.04 -4.53 7.11
N GLY A 425 -10.24 -5.57 6.87
CA GLY A 425 -10.54 -6.95 7.26
C GLY A 425 -11.69 -7.60 6.50
N LYS A 426 -12.34 -6.90 5.55
CA LYS A 426 -13.46 -7.41 4.75
C LYS A 426 -13.03 -8.61 3.91
N LYS A 427 -13.92 -9.59 3.77
CA LYS A 427 -13.70 -10.74 2.89
C LYS A 427 -14.28 -10.46 1.52
N ILE A 428 -13.55 -10.84 0.50
CA ILE A 428 -13.87 -10.60 -0.92
C ILE A 428 -13.90 -11.94 -1.64
N CYS A 429 -14.93 -12.14 -2.46
CA CYS A 429 -15.00 -13.19 -3.47
C CYS A 429 -14.93 -12.53 -4.85
N TYR A 430 -13.86 -12.77 -5.59
CA TYR A 430 -13.63 -12.22 -6.92
C TYR A 430 -13.55 -13.32 -7.95
N ILE A 431 -14.23 -13.12 -9.07
CA ILE A 431 -14.21 -14.00 -10.25
C ILE A 431 -13.74 -13.21 -11.46
N ASN A 432 -12.84 -13.80 -12.26
CA ASN A 432 -12.44 -13.36 -13.58
C ASN A 432 -12.77 -14.43 -14.62
N THR A 433 -13.42 -14.05 -15.72
CA THR A 433 -13.81 -14.98 -16.78
C THR A 433 -13.74 -14.38 -18.18
N HIS A 434 -13.96 -15.19 -19.19
CA HIS A 434 -14.14 -14.81 -20.59
C HIS A 434 -15.22 -15.72 -21.19
N LEU A 435 -16.40 -15.16 -21.44
CA LEU A 435 -17.54 -15.90 -21.93
C LEU A 435 -17.44 -16.26 -23.41
N ASP A 436 -18.30 -17.15 -23.87
CA ASP A 436 -18.30 -17.56 -25.28
C ASP A 436 -18.85 -16.43 -26.18
N HIS A 437 -18.25 -16.24 -27.35
CA HIS A 437 -18.61 -15.19 -28.29
C HIS A 437 -19.57 -15.64 -29.40
N GLN A 438 -19.98 -16.93 -29.41
CA GLN A 438 -20.85 -17.49 -30.47
C GLN A 438 -22.10 -18.14 -29.92
N SER A 439 -22.04 -18.82 -28.78
CA SER A 439 -23.15 -19.55 -28.21
C SER A 439 -23.85 -18.73 -27.13
N ALA A 440 -25.02 -18.14 -27.41
CA ALA A 440 -25.84 -17.50 -26.40
C ALA A 440 -26.22 -18.47 -25.25
N LEU A 441 -26.49 -19.75 -25.56
CA LEU A 441 -26.73 -20.75 -24.53
C LEU A 441 -25.54 -20.93 -23.59
N ALA A 442 -24.29 -20.94 -24.14
CA ALA A 442 -23.09 -21.05 -23.32
C ALA A 442 -22.89 -19.80 -22.45
N GLN A 443 -23.27 -18.60 -22.91
CA GLN A 443 -23.25 -17.38 -22.11
C GLN A 443 -24.24 -17.49 -20.93
N VAL A 444 -25.49 -17.81 -21.19
CA VAL A 444 -26.54 -17.95 -20.17
C VAL A 444 -26.21 -19.05 -19.15
N GLU A 445 -25.87 -20.24 -19.59
CA GLU A 445 -25.55 -21.36 -18.68
C GLU A 445 -24.24 -21.13 -17.92
N GLY A 446 -23.23 -20.51 -18.58
CA GLY A 446 -22.00 -20.09 -17.93
C GLY A 446 -22.24 -19.10 -16.78
N MET A 447 -23.09 -18.09 -17.01
CA MET A 447 -23.47 -17.13 -15.97
C MET A 447 -24.28 -17.77 -14.84
N LYS A 448 -25.12 -18.78 -15.12
CA LYS A 448 -25.79 -19.56 -14.07
C LYS A 448 -24.82 -20.35 -13.20
N ILE A 449 -23.72 -20.89 -13.77
CA ILE A 449 -22.68 -21.57 -13.00
C ILE A 449 -21.96 -20.56 -12.10
N ILE A 450 -21.56 -19.40 -12.63
CA ILE A 450 -20.95 -18.32 -11.87
C ILE A 450 -21.86 -17.84 -10.74
N SER A 451 -23.16 -17.62 -11.03
CA SER A 451 -24.15 -17.21 -10.03
C SER A 451 -24.28 -18.23 -8.90
N ARG A 452 -24.36 -19.54 -9.22
CA ARG A 452 -24.39 -20.60 -8.19
C ARG A 452 -23.15 -20.56 -7.29
N PHE A 453 -21.98 -20.32 -7.86
CA PHE A 453 -20.74 -20.17 -7.08
C PHE A 453 -20.84 -18.97 -6.12
N PHE A 454 -21.27 -17.80 -6.59
CA PHE A 454 -21.44 -16.62 -5.75
C PHE A 454 -22.46 -16.83 -4.63
N GLN A 455 -23.54 -17.61 -4.83
CA GLN A 455 -24.51 -17.90 -3.78
C GLN A 455 -23.87 -18.54 -2.54
N THR A 456 -22.75 -19.25 -2.69
CA THR A 456 -22.01 -19.86 -1.58
C THR A 456 -21.35 -18.79 -0.68
N TYR A 457 -20.94 -17.65 -1.26
CA TYR A 457 -20.14 -16.63 -0.58
C TYR A 457 -20.91 -15.34 -0.25
N ARG A 458 -22.03 -15.06 -0.92
CA ARG A 458 -22.72 -13.75 -0.87
C ARG A 458 -23.14 -13.28 0.52
N LYS A 459 -23.23 -14.16 1.50
CA LYS A 459 -23.66 -13.80 2.87
C LYS A 459 -22.53 -13.09 3.65
N ASP A 460 -21.29 -13.50 3.41
CA ASP A 460 -20.14 -13.14 4.24
C ASP A 460 -19.00 -12.46 3.47
N HIS A 461 -19.18 -12.29 2.14
CA HIS A 461 -18.14 -11.74 1.27
C HIS A 461 -18.72 -10.66 0.37
N LEU A 462 -17.90 -9.64 0.10
CA LEU A 462 -18.13 -8.68 -0.97
C LEU A 462 -17.85 -9.38 -2.30
N LEU A 463 -18.78 -9.29 -3.25
CA LEU A 463 -18.66 -9.99 -4.52
C LEU A 463 -18.18 -9.04 -5.61
N PHE A 464 -17.23 -9.51 -6.43
CA PHE A 464 -16.75 -8.82 -7.61
C PHE A 464 -16.62 -9.79 -8.78
N LEU A 465 -16.97 -9.33 -9.98
CA LEU A 465 -16.87 -10.08 -11.22
C LEU A 465 -16.30 -9.17 -12.30
N SER A 466 -15.25 -9.58 -12.97
CA SER A 466 -14.76 -8.91 -14.15
C SER A 466 -14.63 -9.90 -15.31
N ALA A 467 -14.88 -9.44 -16.51
CA ALA A 467 -14.76 -10.30 -17.70
C ALA A 467 -14.77 -9.51 -19.00
N ASP A 468 -14.23 -10.14 -20.04
CA ASP A 468 -14.73 -9.99 -21.39
C ASP A 468 -15.99 -10.91 -21.50
N PHE A 469 -17.16 -10.30 -21.48
CA PHE A 469 -18.42 -11.03 -21.54
C PHE A 469 -18.83 -11.39 -22.97
N ASN A 470 -18.18 -10.79 -23.98
CA ASN A 470 -18.57 -10.91 -25.40
C ASN A 470 -20.05 -10.51 -25.67
N MET A 471 -20.62 -9.69 -24.80
CA MET A 471 -22.01 -9.21 -24.88
C MET A 471 -22.17 -7.89 -24.11
N SER A 472 -23.23 -7.14 -24.40
CA SER A 472 -23.60 -5.95 -23.63
C SER A 472 -24.14 -6.32 -22.25
N SER A 473 -24.16 -5.35 -21.33
CA SER A 473 -24.73 -5.50 -19.99
C SER A 473 -26.25 -5.80 -20.01
N GLU A 474 -26.94 -5.43 -21.08
CA GLU A 474 -28.40 -5.67 -21.25
C GLU A 474 -28.73 -7.12 -21.69
N ASN A 475 -27.75 -8.00 -21.84
CA ASN A 475 -27.98 -9.37 -22.29
C ASN A 475 -28.65 -10.20 -21.18
N GLU A 476 -29.64 -11.02 -21.54
CA GLU A 476 -30.39 -11.90 -20.62
C GLU A 476 -29.51 -12.82 -19.75
N ALA A 477 -28.29 -13.10 -20.18
CA ALA A 477 -27.36 -13.89 -19.37
C ALA A 477 -26.97 -13.18 -18.06
N MET A 478 -27.11 -11.85 -17.98
CA MET A 478 -26.81 -11.07 -16.78
C MET A 478 -27.94 -11.09 -15.75
N ASP A 479 -29.18 -11.42 -16.14
CA ASP A 479 -30.37 -11.47 -15.25
C ASP A 479 -30.13 -12.32 -13.99
N VAL A 480 -29.22 -13.30 -14.05
CA VAL A 480 -28.94 -14.20 -12.91
C VAL A 480 -28.07 -13.58 -11.82
N VAL A 481 -27.38 -12.48 -12.10
CA VAL A 481 -26.53 -11.76 -11.13
C VAL A 481 -27.09 -10.40 -10.74
N GLU A 482 -27.87 -9.75 -11.58
CA GLU A 482 -28.50 -8.45 -11.32
C GLU A 482 -29.27 -8.33 -10.00
N PRO A 483 -29.96 -9.37 -9.50
CA PRO A 483 -30.65 -9.26 -8.21
C PRO A 483 -29.74 -8.97 -7.01
N TYR A 484 -28.41 -9.15 -7.14
CA TYR A 484 -27.47 -8.96 -6.04
C TYR A 484 -26.14 -8.30 -6.46
N MET A 485 -25.96 -8.01 -7.74
CA MET A 485 -24.81 -7.26 -8.26
C MET A 485 -25.30 -6.17 -9.23
N HIS A 486 -24.52 -5.12 -9.38
CA HIS A 486 -24.74 -4.09 -10.40
C HIS A 486 -23.48 -3.86 -11.24
N ASN A 487 -23.69 -3.38 -12.47
CA ASN A 487 -22.61 -2.97 -13.35
C ASN A 487 -21.98 -1.67 -12.86
N ALA A 488 -20.67 -1.67 -12.59
CA ALA A 488 -19.97 -0.50 -12.06
C ALA A 488 -20.07 0.72 -12.98
N ARG A 489 -20.04 0.53 -14.30
CA ARG A 489 -20.21 1.62 -15.28
C ARG A 489 -21.53 2.36 -15.14
N GLU A 490 -22.62 1.62 -14.93
CA GLU A 490 -23.98 2.15 -14.96
C GLU A 490 -24.35 2.89 -13.67
N VAL A 491 -23.69 2.54 -12.56
CA VAL A 491 -23.98 3.12 -11.23
C VAL A 491 -22.93 4.08 -10.73
N ALA A 492 -21.80 4.21 -11.43
CA ALA A 492 -20.80 5.22 -11.11
C ALA A 492 -21.39 6.64 -11.28
N PRO A 493 -20.98 7.62 -10.45
CA PRO A 493 -21.50 8.97 -10.51
C PRO A 493 -21.33 9.62 -11.89
N GLU A 494 -22.27 10.46 -12.29
CA GLU A 494 -22.15 11.28 -13.51
C GLU A 494 -20.85 12.10 -13.47
N GLY A 495 -20.10 12.09 -14.59
CA GLY A 495 -18.76 12.73 -14.68
C GLY A 495 -17.60 11.88 -14.14
N LEU A 496 -17.90 10.76 -13.47
CA LEU A 496 -16.92 9.77 -13.00
C LEU A 496 -17.15 8.39 -13.64
N THR A 497 -17.81 8.38 -14.79
CA THR A 497 -18.02 7.22 -15.66
C THR A 497 -17.90 7.62 -17.12
N ASP A 498 -17.56 6.68 -17.97
CA ASP A 498 -17.57 6.86 -19.43
C ASP A 498 -18.30 5.71 -20.13
N TYR A 499 -18.67 5.96 -21.38
CA TYR A 499 -19.30 5.00 -22.28
C TYR A 499 -18.43 4.75 -23.52
N ASN A 500 -17.10 4.87 -23.36
CA ASN A 500 -16.18 4.54 -24.42
C ASN A 500 -16.27 3.07 -24.82
N THR A 501 -15.93 2.78 -26.07
CA THR A 501 -15.83 1.39 -26.54
C THR A 501 -14.80 0.63 -25.72
N THR A 502 -15.08 -0.61 -25.36
CA THR A 502 -14.11 -1.50 -24.74
C THR A 502 -13.44 -2.41 -25.76
N TYR A 503 -14.10 -2.69 -26.89
CA TYR A 503 -13.54 -3.46 -28.01
C TYR A 503 -13.26 -2.56 -29.19
N ASN A 504 -11.99 -2.38 -29.55
CA ASN A 504 -11.52 -1.49 -30.64
C ASN A 504 -11.13 -2.23 -31.92
N ALA A 505 -10.85 -3.53 -31.88
CA ALA A 505 -10.40 -4.34 -33.02
C ALA A 505 -9.19 -3.73 -33.78
N TYR A 506 -8.30 -3.04 -33.06
CA TYR A 506 -7.18 -2.25 -33.62
C TYR A 506 -7.62 -1.16 -34.63
N THR A 507 -8.78 -0.54 -34.42
CA THR A 507 -9.31 0.53 -35.27
C THR A 507 -10.20 1.50 -34.49
N GLU A 508 -10.20 2.77 -34.88
CA GLU A 508 -11.05 3.80 -34.27
C GLU A 508 -12.53 3.67 -34.66
N SER A 509 -12.84 2.90 -35.70
CA SER A 509 -14.21 2.79 -36.25
C SER A 509 -15.08 1.73 -35.55
N LYS A 510 -14.50 0.93 -34.67
CA LYS A 510 -15.23 -0.14 -33.97
C LYS A 510 -15.79 0.36 -32.64
N TYR A 511 -17.05 0.07 -32.40
CA TYR A 511 -17.70 0.39 -31.15
C TYR A 511 -18.45 -0.84 -30.60
N ALA A 512 -18.01 -1.32 -29.46
CA ALA A 512 -18.71 -2.33 -28.68
C ALA A 512 -18.28 -2.24 -27.20
N ILE A 513 -19.24 -2.34 -26.30
CA ILE A 513 -19.02 -2.38 -24.85
C ILE A 513 -19.32 -3.81 -24.41
N ILE A 514 -18.28 -4.62 -24.25
CA ILE A 514 -18.38 -6.06 -23.97
C ILE A 514 -17.52 -6.50 -22.80
N ASP A 515 -16.69 -5.60 -22.28
CA ASP A 515 -15.93 -5.80 -21.04
C ASP A 515 -16.66 -5.07 -19.91
N HIS A 516 -16.88 -5.73 -18.79
CA HIS A 516 -17.62 -5.17 -17.67
C HIS A 516 -17.00 -5.55 -16.33
N ILE A 517 -17.26 -4.71 -15.30
CA ILE A 517 -16.98 -4.98 -13.89
C ILE A 517 -18.30 -4.88 -13.14
N TYR A 518 -18.63 -5.95 -12.40
CA TYR A 518 -19.78 -6.02 -11.52
C TYR A 518 -19.34 -6.11 -10.07
N CYS A 519 -20.10 -5.50 -9.16
CA CYS A 519 -19.89 -5.63 -7.71
C CYS A 519 -21.22 -5.83 -6.99
N SER A 520 -21.17 -6.27 -5.73
CA SER A 520 -22.37 -6.38 -4.89
C SER A 520 -23.18 -5.08 -4.92
N ASN A 521 -24.49 -5.16 -5.13
CA ASN A 521 -25.36 -4.02 -5.41
C ASN A 521 -25.54 -3.02 -4.24
N TYR A 522 -25.07 -3.36 -3.04
CA TYR A 522 -25.03 -2.46 -1.89
C TYR A 522 -23.71 -1.68 -1.77
N LEU A 523 -22.71 -1.99 -2.59
CA LEU A 523 -21.43 -1.28 -2.59
C LEU A 523 -21.53 0.00 -3.43
N LYS A 524 -20.88 1.05 -2.96
CA LYS A 524 -20.80 2.32 -3.67
C LYS A 524 -19.70 2.27 -4.71
N VAL A 525 -20.03 2.42 -5.97
CA VAL A 525 -19.04 2.67 -7.03
C VAL A 525 -18.63 4.14 -6.97
N VAL A 526 -17.33 4.40 -6.90
CA VAL A 526 -16.75 5.75 -6.82
C VAL A 526 -16.46 6.28 -8.22
N GLU A 527 -15.85 5.46 -9.08
CA GLU A 527 -15.55 5.80 -10.47
C GLU A 527 -15.46 4.56 -11.34
N TYR A 528 -15.63 4.75 -12.64
CA TYR A 528 -15.43 3.77 -13.70
C TYR A 528 -14.81 4.44 -14.93
N HIS A 529 -13.76 3.84 -15.50
CA HIS A 529 -13.13 4.37 -16.71
C HIS A 529 -12.66 3.27 -17.66
N THR A 530 -12.69 3.62 -18.95
CA THR A 530 -12.06 2.86 -20.03
C THR A 530 -10.69 3.47 -20.31
N ILE A 531 -9.63 2.68 -20.14
CA ILE A 531 -8.24 3.13 -20.33
C ILE A 531 -7.92 3.12 -21.83
N ASN A 532 -8.03 4.26 -22.47
CA ASN A 532 -7.82 4.43 -23.91
C ASN A 532 -6.63 5.33 -24.27
N GLU A 533 -5.80 5.66 -23.27
CA GLU A 533 -4.57 6.42 -23.46
C GLU A 533 -3.52 5.59 -24.20
N GLN A 534 -2.64 6.28 -24.94
CA GLN A 534 -1.52 5.65 -25.62
C GLN A 534 -0.34 5.49 -24.66
N TYR A 535 0.26 4.31 -24.66
CA TYR A 535 1.42 3.98 -23.85
C TYR A 535 2.61 3.60 -24.75
N ASN A 536 3.79 4.15 -24.42
CA ASN A 536 5.05 3.82 -25.13
C ASN A 536 4.94 3.96 -26.68
N ASN A 537 4.23 4.97 -27.16
CA ASN A 537 3.91 5.18 -28.58
C ASN A 537 3.13 4.02 -29.25
N THR A 538 2.52 3.16 -28.44
CA THR A 538 1.66 2.08 -28.94
C THR A 538 0.22 2.58 -28.96
N VAL A 539 -0.37 2.69 -30.15
CA VAL A 539 -1.76 3.18 -30.32
C VAL A 539 -2.76 2.24 -29.68
N TYR A 540 -2.56 0.94 -29.84
CA TYR A 540 -3.41 -0.11 -29.28
C TYR A 540 -2.56 -1.16 -28.57
N CYS A 541 -2.63 -1.25 -27.27
CA CYS A 541 -1.98 -2.32 -26.49
C CYS A 541 -2.67 -3.68 -26.65
N SER A 542 -3.96 -3.69 -27.01
CA SER A 542 -4.80 -4.85 -27.31
C SER A 542 -5.90 -4.43 -28.29
N ASP A 543 -6.65 -5.37 -28.86
CA ASP A 543 -7.91 -5.10 -29.56
C ASP A 543 -9.07 -4.79 -28.59
N HIS A 544 -8.80 -4.83 -27.29
CA HIS A 544 -9.62 -4.29 -26.22
C HIS A 544 -8.91 -3.17 -25.49
N TYR A 545 -9.67 -2.20 -24.99
CA TYR A 545 -9.18 -1.27 -23.98
C TYR A 545 -9.40 -1.86 -22.59
N PRO A 546 -8.41 -1.80 -21.70
CA PRO A 546 -8.64 -2.16 -20.29
C PRO A 546 -9.69 -1.25 -19.68
N ILE A 547 -10.44 -1.78 -18.73
CA ILE A 547 -11.38 -1.01 -17.92
C ILE A 547 -11.01 -1.09 -16.45
N TYR A 548 -11.30 -0.04 -15.68
CA TYR A 548 -11.17 -0.11 -14.24
C TYR A 548 -12.37 0.50 -13.50
N SER A 549 -12.55 0.08 -12.26
CA SER A 549 -13.48 0.69 -11.33
C SER A 549 -12.86 0.81 -9.95
N VAL A 550 -13.20 1.91 -9.24
CA VAL A 550 -12.94 2.11 -7.82
C VAL A 550 -14.25 1.94 -7.06
N ILE A 551 -14.25 1.09 -6.05
CA ILE A 551 -15.46 0.67 -5.35
C ILE A 551 -15.21 0.75 -3.85
N GLY A 552 -16.11 1.43 -3.11
CA GLY A 552 -16.10 1.48 -1.65
C GLY A 552 -16.44 0.12 -1.04
N LEU A 553 -15.77 -0.24 0.03
CA LEU A 553 -15.93 -1.53 0.72
C LEU A 553 -16.84 -1.43 1.95
N GLU A 554 -17.48 -0.28 2.21
CA GLU A 554 -18.41 -0.11 3.33
C GLU A 554 -19.81 -0.64 3.03
#